data_e000d8f3ce8e5159fd151e1ce622ad4c
#
_entry.id   e000d8f3ce8e5159fd151e1ce622ad4c
#
_cell.length_a   1.000
_cell.length_b   1.000
_cell.length_c   1.000
_cell.angle_alpha   90.00
_cell.angle_beta   90.00
_cell.angle_gamma   90.00
#
_symmetry.space_group_name_H-M   'P 1'
#
loop_
_entity.id
_entity.type
_entity.pdbx_description
1 polymer ?
#
loop_
_entity_poly.entity_id
_entity_poly.type
_entity_poly.pdbx_seq_one_letter_code
_entity_poly.pdbx_strand_id
1 'polypeptide(L)'
;MMKTILPICLALTAIGTAAAQSAKQAPAYAPSAKPSYNAPFTDPANVARDLARIDASMNATFSFQGDFVQVAPNGAVSKGKIWLQRPGKVRFEYDAPNPLLIVSDGVTMVQNDRDLETFDRVPLSATPLNYFLKENINLANDTEVIGLRKMPGQWIVTARDGSGQQEGAITLVFNSETLALQTWIIADDFGGATRVQLSNLAYNGQIDPGKFILREDSNRRRRRN
;
A
#
# COMPACT_ATOMS: atom_id res chain seq x y z
N MET A 1 22.26 -23.19 -4.00
CA MET A 1 22.43 -21.82 -3.47
C MET A 1 21.09 -21.13 -3.67
N MET A 2 20.23 -21.25 -2.68
CA MET A 2 18.91 -20.61 -2.66
C MET A 2 19.10 -19.16 -2.24
N LYS A 3 18.90 -18.21 -3.17
CA LYS A 3 18.80 -16.79 -2.82
C LYS A 3 17.42 -16.56 -2.23
N THR A 4 17.38 -16.45 -0.92
CA THR A 4 16.21 -16.01 -0.17
C THR A 4 15.90 -14.58 -0.63
N ILE A 5 14.87 -14.42 -1.45
CA ILE A 5 14.33 -13.11 -1.77
C ILE A 5 13.60 -12.63 -0.53
N LEU A 6 14.24 -11.72 0.19
CA LEU A 6 13.65 -11.07 1.35
C LEU A 6 12.36 -10.37 0.91
N PRO A 7 11.19 -10.67 1.50
CA PRO A 7 9.98 -9.92 1.16
C PRO A 7 10.22 -8.47 1.57
N ILE A 8 10.09 -7.56 0.60
CA ILE A 8 10.06 -6.13 0.89
C ILE A 8 8.71 -5.83 1.57
N CYS A 9 8.57 -6.33 2.78
CA CYS A 9 7.72 -5.69 3.75
C CYS A 9 8.33 -4.30 3.97
N LEU A 10 7.54 -3.26 3.79
CA LEU A 10 7.90 -1.87 4.12
C LEU A 10 8.18 -1.75 5.64
N ALA A 11 9.13 -2.53 6.15
CA ALA A 11 9.55 -2.56 7.54
C ALA A 11 10.78 -1.68 7.69
N LEU A 12 10.55 -0.42 8.06
CA LEU A 12 11.61 0.45 8.56
C LEU A 12 12.01 -0.01 9.97
N THR A 13 13.18 -0.60 10.10
CA THR A 13 13.88 -0.62 11.38
C THR A 13 14.59 0.74 11.53
N ALA A 14 13.90 1.71 12.13
CA ALA A 14 14.55 2.93 12.57
C ALA A 14 15.31 2.63 13.86
N ILE A 15 16.63 2.53 13.79
CA ILE A 15 17.51 2.64 14.95
C ILE A 15 17.72 4.16 15.17
N GLY A 16 16.86 4.77 15.96
CA GLY A 16 16.95 6.18 16.36
C GLY A 16 17.17 6.27 17.86
N THR A 17 18.31 6.82 18.25
CA THR A 17 18.65 7.20 19.63
C THR A 17 17.62 8.19 20.19
N ALA A 18 17.10 7.86 21.37
CA ALA A 18 16.09 8.64 22.08
C ALA A 18 16.61 10.03 22.49
N ALA A 19 16.01 11.07 21.94
CA ALA A 19 15.93 12.37 22.58
C ALA A 19 14.49 12.55 23.08
N ALA A 20 14.32 12.55 24.40
CA ALA A 20 13.05 12.75 25.04
C ALA A 20 12.58 14.20 24.84
N GLN A 21 11.56 14.39 24.00
CA GLN A 21 10.76 15.62 23.99
C GLN A 21 9.30 15.26 24.20
N SER A 22 8.73 15.87 25.23
CA SER A 22 7.33 15.78 25.65
C SER A 22 6.39 16.13 24.48
N ALA A 23 5.90 15.13 23.79
CA ALA A 23 4.85 15.27 22.79
C ALA A 23 3.50 14.98 23.45
N LYS A 24 2.60 15.97 23.40
CA LYS A 24 1.20 15.92 23.77
C LYS A 24 0.58 14.65 23.16
N GLN A 25 0.18 13.70 24.00
CA GLN A 25 -0.35 12.40 23.62
C GLN A 25 -1.50 12.55 22.64
N ALA A 26 -1.28 12.08 21.42
CA ALA A 26 -2.38 11.70 20.52
C ALA A 26 -3.14 10.52 21.15
N PRO A 27 -4.46 10.39 20.97
CA PRO A 27 -5.22 9.31 21.58
C PRO A 27 -4.60 7.96 21.22
N ALA A 28 -4.27 7.17 22.25
CA ALA A 28 -3.70 5.85 22.12
C ALA A 28 -4.65 4.98 21.28
N TYR A 29 -4.23 4.65 20.07
CA TYR A 29 -4.90 3.64 19.27
C TYR A 29 -4.61 2.28 19.93
N ALA A 30 -5.61 1.72 20.61
CA ALA A 30 -5.52 0.37 21.12
C ALA A 30 -5.23 -0.59 19.96
N PRO A 31 -4.24 -1.51 20.08
CA PRO A 31 -4.00 -2.50 19.05
C PRO A 31 -5.28 -3.30 18.87
N SER A 32 -5.96 -3.12 17.72
CA SER A 32 -7.14 -3.89 17.40
C SER A 32 -6.72 -5.37 17.34
N ALA A 33 -7.50 -6.22 18.03
CA ALA A 33 -7.34 -7.66 18.03
C ALA A 33 -6.99 -8.16 16.62
N LYS A 34 -6.08 -9.14 16.53
CA LYS A 34 -5.70 -9.82 15.28
C LYS A 34 -6.96 -10.03 14.44
N PRO A 35 -7.02 -9.57 13.19
CA PRO A 35 -8.21 -9.78 12.38
C PRO A 35 -8.46 -11.28 12.28
N SER A 36 -9.58 -11.73 12.86
CA SER A 36 -10.03 -13.11 12.71
C SER A 36 -10.50 -13.27 11.26
N TYR A 37 -9.72 -13.93 10.43
CA TYR A 37 -10.03 -14.19 9.01
C TYR A 37 -11.20 -15.19 8.82
N ASN A 38 -11.84 -15.65 9.89
CA ASN A 38 -12.84 -16.72 9.89
C ASN A 38 -14.30 -16.21 9.93
N ALA A 39 -14.64 -15.14 9.22
CA ALA A 39 -16.06 -14.86 8.98
C ALA A 39 -16.50 -15.63 7.73
N PRO A 40 -17.52 -16.51 7.80
CA PRO A 40 -17.95 -17.29 6.65
C PRO A 40 -18.44 -16.37 5.54
N PHE A 41 -18.04 -16.70 4.30
CA PHE A 41 -18.63 -16.09 3.12
C PHE A 41 -20.13 -16.36 3.13
N THR A 42 -20.93 -15.30 3.21
CA THR A 42 -22.35 -15.41 3.00
C THR A 42 -22.60 -15.57 1.51
N ASP A 43 -23.21 -16.66 1.08
CA ASP A 43 -23.64 -16.98 -0.29
C ASP A 43 -22.66 -16.58 -1.42
N PRO A 44 -22.01 -17.53 -2.12
CA PRO A 44 -21.03 -17.27 -3.19
C PRO A 44 -21.53 -16.33 -4.29
N ALA A 45 -22.82 -16.41 -4.65
CA ALA A 45 -23.41 -15.54 -5.68
C ALA A 45 -23.45 -14.08 -5.25
N ASN A 46 -23.67 -13.81 -3.97
CA ASN A 46 -23.61 -12.46 -3.41
C ASN A 46 -22.18 -11.93 -3.35
N VAL A 47 -21.22 -12.80 -3.03
CA VAL A 47 -19.78 -12.43 -3.04
C VAL A 47 -19.33 -12.01 -4.43
N ALA A 48 -19.61 -12.79 -5.47
CA ALA A 48 -19.24 -12.47 -6.85
C ALA A 48 -19.82 -11.11 -7.30
N ARG A 49 -21.12 -10.88 -7.02
CA ARG A 49 -21.78 -9.62 -7.34
C ARG A 49 -21.16 -8.44 -6.58
N ASP A 50 -20.83 -8.61 -5.31
CA ASP A 50 -20.26 -7.55 -4.49
C ASP A 50 -18.82 -7.23 -4.89
N LEU A 51 -18.02 -8.23 -5.24
CA LEU A 51 -16.68 -8.05 -5.84
C LEU A 51 -16.77 -7.30 -7.17
N ALA A 52 -17.69 -7.67 -8.06
CA ALA A 52 -17.87 -6.97 -9.32
C ALA A 52 -18.21 -5.47 -9.13
N ARG A 53 -18.97 -5.12 -8.09
CA ARG A 53 -19.23 -3.71 -7.74
C ARG A 53 -17.98 -2.98 -7.25
N ILE A 54 -17.15 -3.64 -6.45
CA ILE A 54 -15.86 -3.09 -5.99
C ILE A 54 -14.93 -2.90 -7.19
N ASP A 55 -14.79 -3.91 -8.05
CA ASP A 55 -13.97 -3.84 -9.26
C ASP A 55 -14.42 -2.69 -10.18
N ALA A 56 -15.73 -2.52 -10.37
CA ALA A 56 -16.28 -1.42 -11.15
C ALA A 56 -15.90 -0.04 -10.56
N SER A 57 -16.00 0.12 -9.25
CA SER A 57 -15.61 1.36 -8.56
C SER A 57 -14.11 1.62 -8.67
N MET A 58 -13.29 0.58 -8.46
CA MET A 58 -11.85 0.69 -8.60
C MET A 58 -11.44 1.02 -10.05
N ASN A 59 -12.06 0.39 -11.06
CA ASN A 59 -11.77 0.63 -12.46
C ASN A 59 -12.25 2.00 -12.96
N ALA A 60 -13.29 2.56 -12.36
CA ALA A 60 -13.72 3.95 -12.62
C ALA A 60 -12.73 5.01 -12.09
N THR A 61 -11.80 4.62 -11.22
CA THR A 61 -10.77 5.48 -10.65
C THR A 61 -9.46 5.26 -11.37
N PHE A 62 -9.12 6.05 -12.39
CA PHE A 62 -7.85 5.91 -13.12
C PHE A 62 -6.69 6.66 -12.44
N SER A 63 -6.98 7.69 -11.64
CA SER A 63 -5.97 8.43 -10.87
C SER A 63 -6.55 8.99 -9.59
N PHE A 64 -5.69 9.23 -8.61
CA PHE A 64 -6.00 10.09 -7.48
C PHE A 64 -4.71 10.67 -6.89
N GLN A 65 -4.86 11.76 -6.13
CA GLN A 65 -3.83 12.34 -5.29
C GLN A 65 -4.42 12.79 -3.98
N GLY A 66 -3.64 12.77 -2.91
CA GLY A 66 -4.11 13.16 -1.59
C GLY A 66 -3.08 12.92 -0.49
N ASP A 67 -3.57 12.73 0.72
CA ASP A 67 -2.76 12.47 1.89
C ASP A 67 -2.83 11.00 2.28
N PHE A 68 -1.74 10.50 2.90
CA PHE A 68 -1.76 9.20 3.54
C PHE A 68 -1.18 9.25 4.95
N VAL A 69 -1.64 8.32 5.78
CA VAL A 69 -1.05 7.98 7.07
C VAL A 69 -0.70 6.50 7.05
N GLN A 70 0.55 6.18 7.30
CA GLN A 70 1.04 4.81 7.41
C GLN A 70 1.34 4.47 8.86
N VAL A 71 0.91 3.29 9.28
CA VAL A 71 1.29 2.65 10.54
C VAL A 71 2.08 1.39 10.22
N ALA A 72 3.33 1.37 10.63
CA ALA A 72 4.23 0.23 10.45
C ALA A 72 3.95 -0.90 11.46
N PRO A 73 4.48 -2.13 11.26
CA PRO A 73 4.27 -3.26 12.18
C PRO A 73 4.71 -2.99 13.63
N ASN A 74 5.72 -2.16 13.82
CA ASN A 74 6.20 -1.73 15.14
C ASN A 74 5.39 -0.58 15.76
N GLY A 75 4.29 -0.14 15.11
CA GLY A 75 3.44 0.97 15.56
C GLY A 75 3.95 2.36 15.16
N ALA A 76 5.10 2.48 14.49
CA ALA A 76 5.59 3.77 14.02
C ALA A 76 4.62 4.38 13.00
N VAL A 77 4.34 5.68 13.18
CA VAL A 77 3.41 6.42 12.32
C VAL A 77 4.18 7.37 11.43
N SER A 78 3.92 7.29 10.13
CA SER A 78 4.44 8.21 9.12
C SER A 78 3.28 8.79 8.32
N LYS A 79 3.48 9.99 7.77
CA LYS A 79 2.50 10.69 6.94
C LYS A 79 3.15 11.16 5.65
N GLY A 80 2.34 11.56 4.70
CA GLY A 80 2.85 12.11 3.46
C GLY A 80 1.78 12.32 2.40
N LYS A 81 2.26 12.57 1.19
CA LYS A 81 1.43 12.75 0.00
C LYS A 81 1.52 11.52 -0.90
N ILE A 82 0.38 11.19 -1.50
CA ILE A 82 0.28 10.10 -2.48
C ILE A 82 -0.23 10.64 -3.81
N TRP A 83 0.36 10.16 -4.90
CA TRP A 83 -0.11 10.29 -6.27
C TRP A 83 -0.19 8.90 -6.87
N LEU A 84 -1.32 8.57 -7.46
CA LEU A 84 -1.55 7.29 -8.12
C LEU A 84 -2.16 7.55 -9.50
N GLN A 85 -1.62 6.88 -10.51
CA GLN A 85 -2.17 6.88 -11.87
C GLN A 85 -2.00 5.49 -12.48
N ARG A 86 -3.11 4.86 -12.83
CA ARG A 86 -3.07 3.57 -13.51
C ARG A 86 -2.69 3.70 -14.98
N PRO A 87 -2.04 2.66 -15.53
CA PRO A 87 -1.56 1.46 -14.86
C PRO A 87 -0.23 1.69 -14.11
N GLY A 88 -0.10 1.08 -12.94
CA GLY A 88 1.15 0.80 -12.26
C GLY A 88 1.90 1.99 -11.64
N LYS A 89 1.48 3.23 -11.89
CA LYS A 89 2.21 4.41 -11.42
C LYS A 89 1.75 4.83 -10.04
N VAL A 90 2.69 4.98 -9.12
CA VAL A 90 2.42 5.48 -7.77
C VAL A 90 3.65 6.22 -7.23
N ARG A 91 3.40 7.26 -6.44
CA ARG A 91 4.42 7.96 -5.65
C ARG A 91 3.91 8.16 -4.24
N PHE A 92 4.73 7.76 -3.27
CA PHE A 92 4.60 8.11 -1.86
C PHE A 92 5.75 9.03 -1.48
N GLU A 93 5.43 10.23 -1.04
CA GLU A 93 6.39 11.19 -0.54
C GLU A 93 6.11 11.44 0.93
N TYR A 94 7.01 10.95 1.77
CA TYR A 94 6.85 11.03 3.21
C TYR A 94 7.23 12.43 3.70
N ASP A 95 6.50 12.92 4.71
CA ASP A 95 6.77 14.18 5.39
C ASP A 95 7.99 14.01 6.31
N ALA A 96 8.75 15.10 6.48
CA ALA A 96 9.83 15.14 7.46
C ALA A 96 9.33 14.76 8.87
N PRO A 97 10.13 14.06 9.66
CA PRO A 97 11.54 13.72 9.44
C PRO A 97 11.77 12.43 8.65
N ASN A 98 10.74 11.78 8.09
CA ASN A 98 10.90 10.54 7.34
C ASN A 98 11.51 10.82 5.95
N PRO A 99 12.73 10.31 5.65
CA PRO A 99 13.44 10.61 4.40
C PRO A 99 12.94 9.82 3.19
N LEU A 100 11.97 8.94 3.36
CA LEU A 100 11.56 8.00 2.32
C LEU A 100 10.82 8.66 1.16
N LEU A 101 11.11 8.15 -0.01
CA LEU A 101 10.40 8.38 -1.25
C LEU A 101 10.24 7.06 -1.99
N ILE A 102 8.99 6.68 -2.28
CA ILE A 102 8.69 5.48 -3.05
C ILE A 102 8.05 5.90 -4.36
N VAL A 103 8.57 5.41 -5.47
CA VAL A 103 8.05 5.73 -6.81
C VAL A 103 7.97 4.47 -7.65
N SER A 104 6.84 4.25 -8.31
CA SER A 104 6.69 3.26 -9.37
C SER A 104 6.40 3.96 -10.70
N ASP A 105 7.09 3.56 -11.75
CA ASP A 105 6.89 4.02 -13.13
C ASP A 105 5.85 3.18 -13.92
N GLY A 106 5.34 2.13 -13.28
CA GLY A 106 4.42 1.15 -13.86
C GLY A 106 5.06 -0.24 -14.05
N VAL A 107 6.37 -0.33 -14.00
CA VAL A 107 7.14 -1.59 -14.18
C VAL A 107 8.01 -1.87 -12.95
N THR A 108 8.75 -0.86 -12.51
CA THR A 108 9.69 -0.94 -11.40
C THR A 108 9.26 -0.01 -10.28
N MET A 109 9.27 -0.53 -9.07
CA MET A 109 9.13 0.27 -7.87
C MET A 109 10.52 0.53 -7.28
N VAL A 110 10.78 1.79 -6.95
CA VAL A 110 12.03 2.24 -6.33
C VAL A 110 11.70 2.84 -4.98
N GLN A 111 12.37 2.36 -3.94
CA GLN A 111 12.42 2.98 -2.63
C GLN A 111 13.74 3.74 -2.50
N ASN A 112 13.66 5.02 -2.28
CA ASN A 112 14.80 5.90 -2.03
C ASN A 112 14.76 6.37 -0.58
N ASP A 113 15.77 6.01 0.20
CA ASP A 113 16.04 6.63 1.50
C ASP A 113 17.06 7.76 1.27
N ARG A 114 16.63 9.00 1.49
CA ARG A 114 17.42 10.19 1.20
C ARG A 114 18.55 10.41 2.22
N ASP A 115 18.37 9.94 3.46
CA ASP A 115 19.36 10.09 4.53
C ASP A 115 20.46 9.02 4.41
N LEU A 116 20.06 7.77 4.13
CA LEU A 116 21.00 6.67 3.88
C LEU A 116 21.55 6.68 2.46
N GLU A 117 20.98 7.52 1.60
CA GLU A 117 21.33 7.59 0.20
C GLU A 117 21.22 6.23 -0.54
N THR A 118 20.25 5.40 -0.19
CA THR A 118 20.02 4.07 -0.80
C THR A 118 18.89 4.10 -1.82
N PHE A 119 18.97 3.19 -2.80
CA PHE A 119 17.96 3.00 -3.86
C PHE A 119 17.70 1.51 -4.02
N ASP A 120 16.63 1.04 -3.41
CA ASP A 120 16.18 -0.34 -3.55
C ASP A 120 15.16 -0.43 -4.69
N ARG A 121 15.36 -1.40 -5.61
CA ARG A 121 14.51 -1.60 -6.78
C ARG A 121 13.93 -2.98 -6.78
N VAL A 122 12.63 -3.03 -7.02
CA VAL A 122 11.90 -4.28 -7.19
C VAL A 122 10.94 -4.17 -8.38
N PRO A 123 10.67 -5.25 -9.10
CA PRO A 123 9.57 -5.28 -10.05
C PRO A 123 8.24 -4.97 -9.34
N LEU A 124 7.39 -4.12 -9.92
CA LEU A 124 6.07 -3.85 -9.36
C LEU A 124 5.26 -5.13 -9.21
N SER A 125 5.40 -6.06 -10.17
CA SER A 125 4.74 -7.37 -10.15
C SER A 125 5.10 -8.24 -8.95
N ALA A 126 6.22 -7.97 -8.28
CA ALA A 126 6.64 -8.66 -7.07
C ALA A 126 6.09 -8.00 -5.77
N THR A 127 5.19 -7.05 -5.90
CA THR A 127 4.60 -6.32 -4.76
C THR A 127 3.09 -6.50 -4.71
N PRO A 128 2.47 -6.54 -3.52
CA PRO A 128 1.01 -6.61 -3.40
C PRO A 128 0.28 -5.41 -4.01
N LEU A 129 0.97 -4.27 -4.22
CA LEU A 129 0.41 -3.10 -4.89
C LEU A 129 0.01 -3.39 -6.34
N ASN A 130 0.68 -4.34 -6.99
CA ASN A 130 0.38 -4.74 -8.37
C ASN A 130 -1.10 -5.08 -8.59
N TYR A 131 -1.75 -5.73 -7.62
CA TYR A 131 -3.14 -6.17 -7.78
C TYR A 131 -4.15 -5.03 -7.91
N PHE A 132 -3.91 -3.88 -7.29
CA PHE A 132 -4.82 -2.75 -7.38
C PHE A 132 -4.28 -1.57 -8.23
N LEU A 133 -3.07 -1.71 -8.77
CA LEU A 133 -2.50 -0.76 -9.73
C LEU A 133 -2.66 -1.18 -11.19
N LYS A 134 -3.25 -2.35 -11.47
CA LYS A 134 -3.54 -2.82 -12.82
C LYS A 134 -4.44 -1.84 -13.58
N GLU A 135 -4.36 -1.87 -14.90
CA GLU A 135 -5.27 -1.13 -15.77
C GLU A 135 -6.73 -1.61 -15.58
N ASN A 136 -6.91 -2.93 -15.61
CA ASN A 136 -8.19 -3.59 -15.39
C ASN A 136 -8.08 -4.50 -14.16
N ILE A 137 -8.78 -4.15 -13.11
CA ILE A 137 -8.82 -4.90 -11.85
C ILE A 137 -9.97 -5.88 -11.90
N ASN A 138 -9.66 -7.12 -11.56
CA ASN A 138 -10.65 -8.18 -11.31
C ASN A 138 -10.16 -9.00 -10.11
N LEU A 139 -10.60 -8.60 -8.92
CA LEU A 139 -10.12 -9.21 -7.68
C LEU A 139 -10.34 -10.72 -7.63
N ALA A 140 -11.49 -11.18 -8.13
CA ALA A 140 -11.81 -12.60 -8.13
C ALA A 140 -10.89 -13.45 -9.04
N ASN A 141 -10.39 -12.87 -10.15
CA ASN A 141 -9.52 -13.58 -11.09
C ASN A 141 -8.03 -13.32 -10.82
N ASP A 142 -7.71 -12.14 -10.31
CA ASP A 142 -6.34 -11.69 -10.10
C ASP A 142 -5.75 -12.16 -8.77
N THR A 143 -6.61 -12.54 -7.81
CA THR A 143 -6.21 -12.89 -6.44
C THR A 143 -7.06 -14.04 -5.92
N GLU A 144 -6.61 -14.68 -4.85
CA GLU A 144 -7.46 -15.53 -4.02
C GLU A 144 -8.14 -14.67 -2.95
N VAL A 145 -9.43 -14.37 -3.15
CA VAL A 145 -10.21 -13.64 -2.16
C VAL A 145 -10.56 -14.57 -1.00
N ILE A 146 -9.97 -14.33 0.16
CA ILE A 146 -10.14 -15.13 1.37
C ILE A 146 -11.15 -14.55 2.36
N GLY A 147 -11.66 -13.34 2.11
CA GLY A 147 -12.69 -12.71 2.95
C GLY A 147 -13.37 -11.53 2.28
N LEU A 148 -14.69 -11.44 2.42
CA LEU A 148 -15.48 -10.25 2.13
C LEU A 148 -16.44 -10.00 3.31
N ARG A 149 -16.33 -8.84 3.93
CA ARG A 149 -17.18 -8.43 5.03
C ARG A 149 -17.81 -7.08 4.73
N LYS A 150 -19.12 -6.98 4.98
CA LYS A 150 -19.86 -5.73 4.89
C LYS A 150 -20.24 -5.29 6.29
N MET A 151 -19.85 -4.08 6.65
CA MET A 151 -20.14 -3.45 7.94
C MET A 151 -20.77 -2.08 7.70
N PRO A 152 -21.50 -1.52 8.65
CA PRO A 152 -21.93 -0.13 8.56
C PRO A 152 -20.74 0.80 8.30
N GLY A 153 -20.81 1.57 7.23
CA GLY A 153 -19.76 2.51 6.80
C GLY A 153 -18.60 1.90 6.00
N GLN A 154 -18.42 0.57 5.99
CA GLN A 154 -17.24 -0.06 5.37
C GLN A 154 -17.53 -1.41 4.72
N TRP A 155 -16.92 -1.64 3.54
CA TRP A 155 -16.75 -2.97 2.97
C TRP A 155 -15.27 -3.37 3.04
N ILE A 156 -14.99 -4.59 3.44
CA ILE A 156 -13.64 -5.08 3.70
C ILE A 156 -13.40 -6.33 2.87
N VAL A 157 -12.43 -6.28 1.98
CA VAL A 157 -11.98 -7.43 1.16
C VAL A 157 -10.60 -7.82 1.61
N THR A 158 -10.39 -9.11 1.88
CA THR A 158 -9.06 -9.66 2.13
C THR A 158 -8.73 -10.66 1.03
N ALA A 159 -7.57 -10.50 0.46
CA ALA A 159 -7.08 -11.32 -0.63
C ALA A 159 -5.59 -11.65 -0.45
N ARG A 160 -5.15 -12.73 -1.09
CA ARG A 160 -3.74 -13.14 -1.17
C ARG A 160 -3.37 -13.52 -2.60
N ASP A 161 -2.10 -13.73 -2.84
CA ASP A 161 -1.64 -14.24 -4.12
C ASP A 161 -2.15 -15.67 -4.36
N GLY A 162 -3.01 -15.86 -5.36
CA GLY A 162 -3.54 -17.17 -5.72
C GLY A 162 -2.50 -18.10 -6.35
N SER A 163 -1.37 -17.58 -6.83
CA SER A 163 -0.27 -18.38 -7.37
C SER A 163 0.68 -18.94 -6.30
N GLY A 164 0.60 -18.41 -5.06
CA GLY A 164 1.50 -18.77 -3.96
C GLY A 164 2.95 -18.28 -4.14
N GLN A 165 3.19 -17.35 -5.08
CA GLN A 165 4.52 -16.79 -5.31
C GLN A 165 4.83 -15.61 -4.39
N GLN A 166 3.79 -14.96 -3.86
CA GLN A 166 3.91 -13.87 -2.89
C GLN A 166 3.31 -14.31 -1.56
N GLU A 167 4.08 -14.12 -0.50
CA GLU A 167 3.65 -14.38 0.86
C GLU A 167 2.80 -13.22 1.41
N GLY A 168 1.92 -13.53 2.37
CA GLY A 168 1.10 -12.55 3.05
C GLY A 168 -0.27 -12.31 2.40
N ALA A 169 -0.95 -11.29 2.91
CA ALA A 169 -2.29 -10.92 2.48
C ALA A 169 -2.45 -9.41 2.37
N ILE A 170 -3.33 -8.97 1.49
CA ILE A 170 -3.78 -7.60 1.42
C ILE A 170 -5.24 -7.49 1.84
N THR A 171 -5.53 -6.54 2.73
CA THR A 171 -6.89 -6.17 3.10
C THR A 171 -7.20 -4.78 2.56
N LEU A 172 -8.25 -4.67 1.78
CA LEU A 172 -8.76 -3.42 1.21
C LEU A 172 -10.03 -3.00 1.95
N VAL A 173 -10.09 -1.77 2.40
CA VAL A 173 -11.25 -1.19 3.10
C VAL A 173 -11.84 -0.09 2.25
N PHE A 174 -13.10 -0.23 1.91
CA PHE A 174 -13.85 0.69 1.07
C PHE A 174 -14.94 1.38 1.87
N ASN A 175 -15.29 2.60 1.48
CA ASN A 175 -16.52 3.25 1.96
C ASN A 175 -17.75 2.43 1.52
N SER A 176 -18.73 2.21 2.40
CA SER A 176 -19.89 1.35 2.08
C SER A 176 -20.85 1.94 1.06
N GLU A 177 -20.87 3.27 0.89
CA GLU A 177 -21.79 3.96 -0.01
C GLU A 177 -21.19 4.19 -1.38
N THR A 178 -19.96 4.72 -1.41
CA THR A 178 -19.27 5.10 -2.65
C THR A 178 -18.38 4.01 -3.23
N LEU A 179 -18.02 3.00 -2.44
CA LEU A 179 -17.01 1.98 -2.72
C LEU A 179 -15.63 2.58 -3.05
N ALA A 180 -15.37 3.80 -2.62
CA ALA A 180 -14.05 4.41 -2.71
C ALA A 180 -13.09 3.74 -1.72
N LEU A 181 -11.87 3.43 -2.18
CA LEU A 181 -10.82 2.85 -1.33
C LEU A 181 -10.38 3.86 -0.28
N GLN A 182 -10.42 3.47 1.00
CA GLN A 182 -10.05 4.31 2.14
C GLN A 182 -8.75 3.86 2.80
N THR A 183 -8.53 2.54 2.84
CA THR A 183 -7.38 1.95 3.55
C THR A 183 -6.98 0.67 2.86
N TRP A 184 -5.69 0.37 2.87
CA TRP A 184 -5.20 -0.99 2.68
C TRP A 184 -4.29 -1.39 3.84
N ILE A 185 -4.21 -2.70 4.07
CA ILE A 185 -3.34 -3.31 5.06
C ILE A 185 -2.60 -4.45 4.36
N ILE A 186 -1.29 -4.42 4.41
CA ILE A 186 -0.44 -5.51 3.93
C ILE A 186 0.04 -6.25 5.16
N ALA A 187 -0.33 -7.52 5.28
CA ALA A 187 0.11 -8.40 6.34
C ALA A 187 1.16 -9.38 5.79
N ASP A 188 2.26 -9.54 6.52
CA ASP A 188 3.25 -10.59 6.26
C ASP A 188 2.92 -11.88 7.02
N ASP A 189 3.57 -12.99 6.66
CA ASP A 189 3.36 -14.28 7.29
C ASP A 189 3.95 -14.37 8.71
N PHE A 190 4.77 -13.39 9.12
CA PHE A 190 5.37 -13.31 10.45
C PHE A 190 4.49 -12.55 11.46
N GLY A 191 3.30 -12.10 11.03
CA GLY A 191 2.34 -11.39 11.85
C GLY A 191 2.57 -9.87 11.91
N GLY A 192 3.47 -9.34 11.10
CA GLY A 192 3.59 -7.91 10.87
C GLY A 192 2.49 -7.39 9.94
N ALA A 193 2.03 -6.16 10.19
CA ALA A 193 1.05 -5.53 9.32
C ALA A 193 1.37 -4.06 9.12
N THR A 194 1.44 -3.63 7.87
CA THR A 194 1.54 -2.22 7.49
C THR A 194 0.18 -1.73 7.03
N ARG A 195 -0.34 -0.71 7.70
CA ARG A 195 -1.61 -0.08 7.35
C ARG A 195 -1.36 1.27 6.70
N VAL A 196 -2.04 1.54 5.59
CA VAL A 196 -2.03 2.84 4.92
C VAL A 196 -3.47 3.34 4.82
N GLN A 197 -3.76 4.48 5.42
CA GLN A 197 -5.05 5.16 5.37
C GLN A 197 -4.94 6.38 4.47
N LEU A 198 -5.92 6.55 3.59
CA LEU A 198 -6.02 7.64 2.63
C LEU A 198 -6.99 8.72 3.11
N SER A 199 -6.70 9.97 2.77
CA SER A 199 -7.57 11.11 3.05
C SER A 199 -7.38 12.23 2.03
N ASN A 200 -8.33 13.17 1.98
CA ASN A 200 -8.27 14.36 1.13
C ASN A 200 -8.03 14.02 -0.35
N LEU A 201 -8.68 12.96 -0.86
CA LEU A 201 -8.45 12.45 -2.20
C LEU A 201 -9.17 13.29 -3.26
N ALA A 202 -8.40 13.74 -4.25
CA ALA A 202 -8.91 14.28 -5.52
C ALA A 202 -8.76 13.20 -6.59
N TYR A 203 -9.89 12.81 -7.20
CA TYR A 203 -9.95 11.67 -8.14
C TYR A 203 -9.95 12.13 -9.59
N ASN A 204 -9.42 11.29 -10.47
CA ASN A 204 -9.49 11.38 -11.92
C ASN A 204 -9.00 12.70 -12.49
N GLY A 205 -8.11 13.39 -11.77
CA GLY A 205 -7.42 14.60 -12.23
C GLY A 205 -6.15 14.26 -13.04
N GLN A 206 -5.66 15.23 -13.77
CA GLN A 206 -4.35 15.14 -14.41
C GLN A 206 -3.25 15.22 -13.34
N ILE A 207 -2.31 14.27 -13.39
CA ILE A 207 -1.12 14.26 -12.54
C ILE A 207 0.10 14.47 -13.43
N ASP A 208 1.00 15.37 -13.02
CA ASP A 208 2.25 15.60 -13.73
C ASP A 208 3.02 14.28 -13.88
N PRO A 209 3.30 13.82 -15.11
CA PRO A 209 4.07 12.59 -15.33
C PRO A 209 5.44 12.58 -14.66
N GLY A 210 6.04 13.75 -14.43
CA GLY A 210 7.29 13.90 -13.69
C GLY A 210 7.25 13.40 -12.25
N LYS A 211 6.06 13.30 -11.65
CA LYS A 211 5.85 12.71 -10.32
C LYS A 211 6.28 11.24 -10.26
N PHE A 212 6.16 10.52 -11.37
CA PHE A 212 6.45 9.08 -11.44
C PHE A 212 7.85 8.78 -11.98
N ILE A 213 8.70 9.80 -12.10
CA ILE A 213 10.10 9.66 -12.50
C ILE A 213 10.98 9.91 -11.29
N LEU A 214 11.74 8.89 -10.88
CA LEU A 214 12.80 9.05 -9.90
C LEU A 214 14.12 9.30 -10.66
N ARG A 215 14.63 10.53 -10.59
CA ARG A 215 15.95 10.87 -11.15
C ARG A 215 17.01 10.58 -10.09
N GLU A 216 17.88 9.62 -10.38
CA GLU A 216 19.14 9.51 -9.64
C GLU A 216 20.01 10.70 -10.03
N ASP A 217 20.50 11.46 -9.05
CA ASP A 217 21.46 12.53 -9.31
C ASP A 217 22.68 11.94 -10.01
N SER A 218 22.85 12.30 -11.29
CA SER A 218 23.95 11.83 -12.15
C SER A 218 25.35 12.22 -11.62
N ASN A 219 25.41 13.10 -10.62
CA ASN A 219 26.66 13.49 -9.94
C ASN A 219 27.30 12.35 -9.12
N ARG A 220 26.57 11.27 -8.79
CA ARG A 220 27.14 10.12 -8.07
C ARG A 220 28.01 9.22 -8.92
N ARG A 221 27.73 9.07 -10.22
CA ARG A 221 28.60 8.30 -11.12
C ARG A 221 30.02 8.88 -11.26
N ARG A 222 30.17 10.20 -11.05
CA ARG A 222 31.47 10.87 -11.13
C ARG A 222 32.34 10.74 -9.87
N ARG A 223 31.77 10.37 -8.72
CA ARG A 223 32.54 10.19 -7.46
C ARG A 223 33.02 8.74 -7.22
N ARG A 224 32.63 7.79 -8.08
CA ARG A 224 33.02 6.37 -7.99
C ARG A 224 34.07 5.95 -9.02
N ASN A 225 34.48 6.84 -9.89
CA ASN A 225 35.66 6.73 -10.80
C ASN A 225 36.70 7.73 -10.27
#